data_7a51f74df0ba030c457b61eff0139a4f
#
_entry.id   7a51f74df0ba030c457b61eff0139a4f
#
_cell.length_a   1.000
_cell.length_b   1.000
_cell.length_c   1.000
_cell.angle_alpha   90.00
_cell.angle_beta   90.00
_cell.angle_gamma   90.00
#
_symmetry.space_group_name_H-M   'P 1'
#
loop_
_entity.id
_entity.type
_entity.pdbx_description
1 polymer ?
#
loop_
_entity_poly.entity_id
_entity_poly.type
_entity_poly.pdbx_seq_one_letter_code
_entity_poly.pdbx_strand_id
1 'polypeptide(L)'
;MTLGAAHLATASDVTAPIEALDVGLLQVMKAAKDAPFQQRYDVLAPLVTRAVDLDAILEGGIGAGWTTLPADQQAALKTAFQHYSIVTYVSHFDEFEGERFELFPPVGSNNLIVKVKIVPGKQGDATHVLGYAMRQTGGAWKAFDVTADSEVGQVVAQQEEIHSLFRSSGPTGLLARLQEKIAELSGGAVK
;
A
#
# COMPACT_ATOMS: atom_id res chain seq x y z
N MET A 1 -20.51 15.69 -32.03
CA MET A 1 -19.41 14.72 -31.92
C MET A 1 -18.23 15.39 -31.22
N THR A 2 -18.11 15.25 -29.93
CA THR A 2 -16.99 15.77 -29.15
C THR A 2 -15.91 14.65 -29.14
N LEU A 3 -14.81 14.88 -29.87
CA LEU A 3 -13.62 14.05 -29.72
C LEU A 3 -13.07 14.25 -28.29
N GLY A 4 -13.22 13.24 -27.45
CA GLY A 4 -12.51 13.17 -26.19
C GLY A 4 -11.02 13.07 -26.48
N ALA A 5 -10.25 14.10 -26.16
CA ALA A 5 -8.81 14.06 -26.20
C ALA A 5 -8.34 12.99 -25.20
N ALA A 6 -7.83 11.86 -25.68
CA ALA A 6 -7.12 10.90 -24.85
C ALA A 6 -5.88 11.62 -24.30
N HIS A 7 -5.91 11.95 -23.02
CA HIS A 7 -4.75 12.51 -22.33
C HIS A 7 -3.70 11.42 -22.24
N LEU A 8 -2.61 11.54 -22.97
CA LEU A 8 -1.45 10.65 -22.83
C LEU A 8 -0.85 10.95 -21.45
N ALA A 9 -0.87 9.95 -20.58
CA ALA A 9 -0.28 10.07 -19.26
C ALA A 9 1.22 10.42 -19.38
N THR A 10 1.61 11.47 -18.68
CA THR A 10 3.04 11.83 -18.58
C THR A 10 3.73 10.94 -17.53
N ALA A 11 5.05 10.81 -17.60
CA ALA A 11 5.82 10.11 -16.57
C ALA A 11 5.54 10.69 -15.17
N SER A 12 5.36 12.00 -15.07
CA SER A 12 5.02 12.70 -13.83
C SER A 12 3.65 12.28 -13.28
N ASP A 13 2.65 12.03 -14.13
CA ASP A 13 1.32 11.59 -13.67
C ASP A 13 1.40 10.20 -13.02
N VAL A 14 2.24 9.31 -13.56
CA VAL A 14 2.41 7.94 -13.07
C VAL A 14 3.16 7.91 -11.74
N THR A 15 4.17 8.77 -11.56
CA THR A 15 5.02 8.78 -10.36
C THR A 15 4.43 9.58 -9.20
N ALA A 16 3.58 10.55 -9.47
CA ALA A 16 3.06 11.49 -8.47
C ALA A 16 2.47 10.82 -7.19
N PRO A 17 1.66 9.75 -7.26
CA PRO A 17 1.14 9.11 -6.04
C PRO A 17 2.24 8.45 -5.21
N ILE A 18 3.28 7.90 -5.83
CA ILE A 18 4.41 7.28 -5.14
C ILE A 18 5.33 8.34 -4.55
N GLU A 19 5.60 9.42 -5.29
CA GLU A 19 6.37 10.57 -4.78
C GLU A 19 5.73 11.17 -3.54
N ALA A 20 4.41 11.35 -3.54
CA ALA A 20 3.68 11.82 -2.38
C ALA A 20 3.77 10.85 -1.19
N LEU A 21 3.68 9.54 -1.45
CA LEU A 21 3.86 8.50 -0.43
C LEU A 21 5.27 8.55 0.17
N ASP A 22 6.32 8.63 -0.64
CA ASP A 22 7.71 8.71 -0.19
C ASP A 22 7.96 9.93 0.71
N VAL A 23 7.42 11.08 0.34
CA VAL A 23 7.48 12.30 1.18
C VAL A 23 6.80 12.08 2.53
N GLY A 24 5.61 11.46 2.53
CA GLY A 24 4.90 11.13 3.76
C GLY A 24 5.62 10.11 4.62
N LEU A 25 6.21 9.08 4.02
CA LEU A 25 7.03 8.08 4.74
C LEU A 25 8.22 8.74 5.43
N LEU A 26 8.99 9.58 4.73
CA LEU A 26 10.08 10.32 5.35
C LEU A 26 9.60 11.25 6.48
N GLN A 27 8.43 11.86 6.34
CA GLN A 27 7.85 12.70 7.39
C GLN A 27 7.55 11.88 8.66
N VAL A 28 6.90 10.73 8.53
CA VAL A 28 6.54 9.90 9.70
C VAL A 28 7.76 9.21 10.31
N MET A 29 8.74 8.80 9.51
CA MET A 29 10.02 8.28 9.99
C MET A 29 10.75 9.30 10.87
N LYS A 30 10.87 10.55 10.40
CA LYS A 30 11.52 11.64 11.14
C LYS A 30 10.78 11.97 12.44
N ALA A 31 9.46 11.82 12.46
CA ALA A 31 8.62 12.09 13.64
C ALA A 31 8.48 10.87 14.56
N ALA A 32 8.98 9.70 14.21
CA ALA A 32 8.67 8.42 14.86
C ALA A 32 8.94 8.41 16.37
N LYS A 33 9.99 9.09 16.83
CA LYS A 33 10.37 9.17 18.25
C LYS A 33 9.47 10.08 19.09
N ASP A 34 8.88 11.11 18.45
CA ASP A 34 8.19 12.20 19.14
C ASP A 34 6.66 12.17 18.90
N ALA A 35 6.21 11.59 17.80
CA ALA A 35 4.80 11.56 17.41
C ALA A 35 4.12 10.26 17.82
N PRO A 36 2.92 10.33 18.44
CA PRO A 36 2.09 9.15 18.69
C PRO A 36 1.78 8.38 17.41
N PHE A 37 1.53 7.07 17.52
CA PHE A 37 1.19 6.21 16.38
C PHE A 37 0.02 6.76 15.57
N GLN A 38 -1.06 7.22 16.24
CA GLN A 38 -2.24 7.78 15.58
C GLN A 38 -1.90 8.99 14.71
N GLN A 39 -1.05 9.88 15.16
CA GLN A 39 -0.65 11.05 14.37
C GLN A 39 0.09 10.64 13.08
N ARG A 40 0.97 9.64 13.16
CA ARG A 40 1.68 9.10 12.00
C ARG A 40 0.72 8.38 11.05
N TYR A 41 -0.24 7.66 11.61
CA TYR A 41 -1.33 7.03 10.87
C TYR A 41 -2.15 8.07 10.07
N ASP A 42 -2.57 9.16 10.71
CA ASP A 42 -3.37 10.22 10.08
C ASP A 42 -2.64 10.90 8.92
N VAL A 43 -1.30 10.99 8.99
CA VAL A 43 -0.46 11.49 7.88
C VAL A 43 -0.43 10.50 6.73
N LEU A 44 -0.22 9.20 6.99
CA LEU A 44 -0.06 8.20 5.93
C LEU A 44 -1.38 7.72 5.33
N ALA A 45 -2.49 7.76 6.06
CA ALA A 45 -3.77 7.22 5.60
C ALA A 45 -4.20 7.75 4.21
N PRO A 46 -4.26 9.07 3.96
CA PRO A 46 -4.64 9.60 2.65
C PRO A 46 -3.60 9.28 1.56
N LEU A 47 -2.32 9.14 1.91
CA LEU A 47 -1.24 8.89 0.95
C LEU A 47 -1.25 7.43 0.49
N VAL A 48 -1.35 6.48 1.42
CA VAL A 48 -1.43 5.04 1.11
C VAL A 48 -2.67 4.74 0.27
N THR A 49 -3.85 5.26 0.66
CA THR A 49 -5.10 5.01 -0.08
C THR A 49 -5.13 5.63 -1.46
N ARG A 50 -4.36 6.71 -1.68
CA ARG A 50 -4.19 7.31 -3.01
C ARG A 50 -3.18 6.52 -3.85
N ALA A 51 -2.07 6.08 -3.25
CA ALA A 51 -0.98 5.43 -3.96
C ALA A 51 -1.26 3.96 -4.29
N VAL A 52 -2.01 3.23 -3.45
CA VAL A 52 -2.21 1.77 -3.55
C VAL A 52 -3.67 1.44 -3.81
N ASP A 53 -3.92 0.49 -4.69
CA ASP A 53 -5.25 -0.03 -5.04
C ASP A 53 -5.68 -1.13 -4.05
N LEU A 54 -5.92 -0.71 -2.80
CA LEU A 54 -6.21 -1.62 -1.68
C LEU A 54 -7.47 -2.46 -1.93
N ASP A 55 -8.50 -1.88 -2.55
CA ASP A 55 -9.73 -2.58 -2.89
C ASP A 55 -9.45 -3.75 -3.84
N ALA A 56 -8.70 -3.50 -4.89
CA ALA A 56 -8.37 -4.54 -5.86
C ALA A 56 -7.46 -5.64 -5.28
N ILE A 57 -6.56 -5.28 -4.36
CA ILE A 57 -5.71 -6.25 -3.65
C ILE A 57 -6.56 -7.17 -2.79
N LEU A 58 -7.48 -6.62 -2.00
CA LEU A 58 -8.41 -7.40 -1.17
C LEU A 58 -9.33 -8.29 -2.02
N GLU A 59 -9.97 -7.70 -3.03
CA GLU A 59 -10.88 -8.40 -3.93
C GLU A 59 -10.17 -9.55 -4.66
N GLY A 60 -8.94 -9.32 -5.13
CA GLY A 60 -8.10 -10.34 -5.76
C GLY A 60 -7.74 -11.48 -4.81
N GLY A 61 -7.45 -11.18 -3.55
CA GLY A 61 -7.16 -12.18 -2.52
C GLY A 61 -8.39 -13.05 -2.15
N ILE A 62 -9.57 -12.45 -2.04
CA ILE A 62 -10.82 -13.19 -1.78
C ILE A 62 -11.27 -13.98 -3.03
N GLY A 63 -11.03 -13.41 -4.23
CA GLY A 63 -11.35 -14.04 -5.50
C GLY A 63 -12.87 -14.11 -5.75
N ALA A 64 -13.34 -15.21 -6.36
CA ALA A 64 -14.76 -15.37 -6.74
C ALA A 64 -15.74 -15.28 -5.58
N GLY A 65 -15.30 -15.53 -4.36
CA GLY A 65 -16.11 -15.35 -3.15
C GLY A 65 -16.56 -13.92 -2.89
N TRP A 66 -15.80 -12.94 -3.38
CA TRP A 66 -16.09 -11.52 -3.15
C TRP A 66 -17.49 -11.10 -3.60
N THR A 67 -17.88 -11.45 -4.82
CA THR A 67 -19.16 -11.06 -5.41
C THR A 67 -20.37 -11.71 -4.74
N THR A 68 -20.15 -12.75 -3.93
CA THR A 68 -21.22 -13.44 -3.19
C THR A 68 -21.44 -12.89 -1.79
N LEU A 69 -20.53 -12.01 -1.31
CA LEU A 69 -20.66 -11.40 0.01
C LEU A 69 -21.75 -10.32 0.02
N PRO A 70 -22.53 -10.23 1.12
CA PRO A 70 -23.38 -9.08 1.39
C PRO A 70 -22.59 -7.76 1.38
N ALA A 71 -23.25 -6.67 0.97
CA ALA A 71 -22.59 -5.36 0.82
C ALA A 71 -22.00 -4.82 2.14
N ASP A 72 -22.63 -5.09 3.26
CA ASP A 72 -22.16 -4.73 4.59
C ASP A 72 -20.86 -5.47 4.96
N GLN A 73 -20.74 -6.76 4.62
CA GLN A 73 -19.52 -7.53 4.84
C GLN A 73 -18.40 -7.05 3.91
N GLN A 74 -18.71 -6.75 2.64
CA GLN A 74 -17.74 -6.15 1.74
C GLN A 74 -17.20 -4.83 2.29
N ALA A 75 -18.09 -3.95 2.76
CA ALA A 75 -17.70 -2.65 3.33
C ALA A 75 -16.81 -2.81 4.59
N ALA A 76 -17.20 -3.73 5.49
CA ALA A 76 -16.44 -4.00 6.70
C ALA A 76 -15.03 -4.53 6.40
N LEU A 77 -14.90 -5.47 5.43
CA LEU A 77 -13.62 -6.01 5.01
C LEU A 77 -12.75 -4.95 4.33
N LYS A 78 -13.31 -4.10 3.46
CA LYS A 78 -12.58 -2.99 2.84
C LYS A 78 -12.02 -2.04 3.89
N THR A 79 -12.85 -1.63 4.85
CA THR A 79 -12.43 -0.74 5.94
C THR A 79 -11.31 -1.36 6.77
N ALA A 80 -11.47 -2.61 7.20
CA ALA A 80 -10.46 -3.29 7.99
C ALA A 80 -9.15 -3.50 7.22
N PHE A 81 -9.22 -3.88 5.94
CA PHE A 81 -8.04 -4.07 5.11
C PHE A 81 -7.31 -2.75 4.84
N GLN A 82 -8.05 -1.66 4.64
CA GLN A 82 -7.46 -0.33 4.53
C GLN A 82 -6.71 0.06 5.81
N HIS A 83 -7.32 -0.10 6.98
CA HIS A 83 -6.66 0.18 8.27
C HIS A 83 -5.43 -0.70 8.46
N TYR A 84 -5.55 -2.00 8.20
CA TYR A 84 -4.43 -2.93 8.28
C TYR A 84 -3.26 -2.52 7.38
N SER A 85 -3.53 -2.16 6.13
CA SER A 85 -2.49 -1.71 5.21
C SER A 85 -1.78 -0.45 5.71
N ILE A 86 -2.53 0.54 6.18
CA ILE A 86 -1.95 1.79 6.70
C ILE A 86 -1.11 1.54 7.95
N VAL A 87 -1.62 0.77 8.92
CA VAL A 87 -0.83 0.48 10.15
C VAL A 87 0.42 -0.31 9.83
N THR A 88 0.40 -1.17 8.79
CA THR A 88 1.57 -1.88 8.31
C THR A 88 2.64 -0.90 7.82
N TYR A 89 2.28 0.10 7.02
CA TYR A 89 3.21 1.15 6.62
C TYR A 89 3.78 1.92 7.82
N VAL A 90 2.91 2.36 8.75
CA VAL A 90 3.36 3.11 9.95
C VAL A 90 4.32 2.30 10.81
N SER A 91 4.08 0.98 10.91
CA SER A 91 4.90 0.05 11.71
C SER A 91 6.26 -0.22 11.09
N HIS A 92 6.34 -0.32 9.74
CA HIS A 92 7.59 -0.61 9.05
C HIS A 92 8.47 0.63 8.84
N PHE A 93 7.88 1.82 8.85
CA PHE A 93 8.59 3.09 8.68
C PHE A 93 8.55 3.90 9.98
N ASP A 94 9.11 3.33 11.05
CA ASP A 94 9.06 3.86 12.41
C ASP A 94 10.40 4.37 12.96
N GLU A 95 11.46 4.31 12.16
CA GLU A 95 12.78 4.85 12.50
C GLU A 95 13.32 5.73 11.37
N PHE A 96 14.16 6.70 11.73
CA PHE A 96 14.89 7.54 10.79
C PHE A 96 16.35 7.67 11.20
N GLU A 97 17.24 7.19 10.36
CA GLU A 97 18.68 7.23 10.54
C GLU A 97 19.41 7.99 9.41
N GLY A 98 18.65 8.82 8.66
CA GLY A 98 19.17 9.61 7.56
C GLY A 98 18.86 9.00 6.18
N GLU A 99 17.87 8.12 6.08
CA GLU A 99 17.43 7.50 4.83
C GLU A 99 17.01 8.55 3.81
N ARG A 100 17.20 8.19 2.53
CA ARG A 100 16.71 8.96 1.38
C ARG A 100 16.00 8.04 0.41
N PHE A 101 14.92 8.54 -0.16
CA PHE A 101 14.18 7.86 -1.20
C PHE A 101 14.55 8.48 -2.55
N GLU A 102 15.03 7.65 -3.46
CA GLU A 102 15.39 8.03 -4.81
C GLU A 102 14.38 7.42 -5.77
N LEU A 103 13.49 8.26 -6.29
CA LEU A 103 12.45 7.89 -7.24
C LEU A 103 13.03 7.84 -8.66
N PHE A 104 12.71 6.77 -9.40
CA PHE A 104 13.12 6.62 -10.79
C PHE A 104 11.95 6.80 -11.75
N PRO A 105 12.21 7.26 -12.99
CA PRO A 105 11.19 7.30 -14.03
C PRO A 105 10.53 5.93 -14.24
N PRO A 106 9.23 5.88 -14.58
CA PRO A 106 8.54 4.62 -14.80
C PRO A 106 9.12 3.87 -16.00
N VAL A 107 9.25 2.54 -15.87
CA VAL A 107 9.72 1.65 -16.93
C VAL A 107 8.63 0.65 -17.28
N GLY A 108 8.66 0.18 -18.54
CA GLY A 108 7.69 -0.79 -19.06
C GLY A 108 6.76 -0.16 -20.11
N SER A 109 6.04 -1.03 -20.83
CA SER A 109 5.11 -0.61 -21.89
C SER A 109 3.65 -0.93 -21.56
N ASN A 110 3.37 -2.13 -21.04
CA ASN A 110 2.01 -2.57 -20.70
C ASN A 110 1.72 -2.43 -19.20
N ASN A 111 2.72 -2.75 -18.38
CA ASN A 111 2.69 -2.53 -16.93
C ASN A 111 3.82 -1.56 -16.60
N LEU A 112 3.48 -0.36 -16.17
CA LEU A 112 4.45 0.64 -15.75
C LEU A 112 4.92 0.32 -14.33
N ILE A 113 6.24 0.26 -14.14
CA ILE A 113 6.84 0.04 -12.83
C ILE A 113 7.59 1.30 -12.44
N VAL A 114 7.19 1.87 -11.31
CA VAL A 114 7.90 2.97 -10.62
C VAL A 114 8.81 2.34 -9.58
N LYS A 115 10.11 2.63 -9.66
CA LYS A 115 11.09 2.15 -8.69
C LYS A 115 11.46 3.25 -7.73
N VAL A 116 11.56 2.88 -6.46
CA VAL A 116 12.05 3.73 -5.37
C VAL A 116 13.20 3.01 -4.70
N LYS A 117 14.36 3.64 -4.65
CA LYS A 117 15.53 3.15 -3.94
C LYS A 117 15.58 3.80 -2.57
N ILE A 118 15.59 3.01 -1.52
CA ILE A 118 15.79 3.46 -0.14
C ILE A 118 17.28 3.38 0.15
N VAL A 119 17.91 4.53 0.19
CA VAL A 119 19.35 4.65 0.49
C VAL A 119 19.48 4.85 2.00
N PRO A 120 20.20 3.96 2.71
CA PRO A 120 20.38 4.08 4.15
C PRO A 120 21.18 5.33 4.52
N GLY A 121 20.92 5.87 5.72
CA GLY A 121 21.70 7.00 6.26
C GLY A 121 23.06 6.58 6.83
N LYS A 122 23.18 5.34 7.29
CA LYS A 122 24.42 4.79 7.82
C LYS A 122 25.22 4.07 6.74
N GLN A 123 26.54 4.26 6.75
CA GLN A 123 27.43 3.55 5.87
C GLN A 123 27.53 2.07 6.28
N GLY A 124 27.32 1.17 5.32
CA GLY A 124 27.37 -0.27 5.53
C GLY A 124 26.01 -0.96 5.61
N ASP A 125 24.93 -0.21 5.79
CA ASP A 125 23.58 -0.77 5.75
C ASP A 125 23.14 -1.09 4.32
N ALA A 126 22.23 -2.05 4.19
CA ALA A 126 21.72 -2.48 2.91
C ALA A 126 20.84 -1.41 2.26
N THR A 127 20.99 -1.27 0.95
CA THR A 127 20.08 -0.49 0.11
C THR A 127 18.91 -1.37 -0.28
N HIS A 128 17.68 -0.86 -0.15
CA HIS A 128 16.46 -1.55 -0.57
C HIS A 128 15.86 -0.91 -1.80
N VAL A 129 15.22 -1.69 -2.64
CA VAL A 129 14.51 -1.22 -3.83
C VAL A 129 13.06 -1.68 -3.78
N LEU A 130 12.14 -0.72 -3.76
CA LEU A 130 10.71 -0.98 -3.93
C LEU A 130 10.34 -0.79 -5.40
N GLY A 131 9.55 -1.72 -5.95
CA GLY A 131 8.99 -1.62 -7.29
C GLY A 131 7.47 -1.58 -7.20
N TYR A 132 6.86 -0.49 -7.67
CA TYR A 132 5.42 -0.31 -7.69
C TYR A 132 4.89 -0.56 -9.09
N ALA A 133 4.13 -1.65 -9.30
CA ALA A 133 3.43 -1.91 -10.56
C ALA A 133 2.17 -1.04 -10.61
N MET A 134 2.14 -0.10 -11.57
CA MET A 134 1.13 0.95 -11.64
C MET A 134 0.08 0.65 -12.70
N ARG A 135 -1.19 0.96 -12.40
CA ARG A 135 -2.30 0.98 -13.35
C ARG A 135 -3.23 2.14 -13.10
N GLN A 136 -4.07 2.46 -14.08
CA GLN A 136 -5.16 3.42 -13.88
C GLN A 136 -6.39 2.73 -13.30
N THR A 137 -6.88 3.26 -12.18
CA THR A 137 -8.12 2.84 -11.52
C THR A 137 -8.95 4.08 -11.23
N GLY A 138 -10.16 4.16 -11.79
CA GLY A 138 -11.03 5.34 -11.60
C GLY A 138 -10.43 6.65 -12.10
N GLY A 139 -9.56 6.61 -13.12
CA GLY A 139 -8.88 7.79 -13.68
C GLY A 139 -7.63 8.24 -12.90
N ALA A 140 -7.25 7.56 -11.82
CA ALA A 140 -6.05 7.83 -11.05
C ALA A 140 -5.03 6.67 -11.20
N TRP A 141 -3.75 7.01 -11.18
CA TRP A 141 -2.68 6.00 -11.12
C TRP A 141 -2.56 5.46 -9.70
N LYS A 142 -2.57 4.11 -9.58
CA LYS A 142 -2.41 3.39 -8.32
C LYS A 142 -1.51 2.17 -8.51
N ALA A 143 -0.75 1.85 -7.49
CA ALA A 143 0.00 0.60 -7.42
C ALA A 143 -0.95 -0.55 -7.14
N PHE A 144 -0.91 -1.59 -7.97
CA PHE A 144 -1.66 -2.83 -7.76
C PHE A 144 -0.76 -3.99 -7.31
N ASP A 145 0.57 -3.81 -7.38
CA ASP A 145 1.56 -4.70 -6.79
C ASP A 145 2.78 -3.91 -6.32
N VAL A 146 3.44 -4.43 -5.28
CA VAL A 146 4.66 -3.87 -4.70
C VAL A 146 5.68 -4.99 -4.53
N THR A 147 6.88 -4.80 -5.05
CA THR A 147 8.02 -5.71 -4.83
C THR A 147 9.03 -5.04 -3.91
N ALA A 148 9.69 -5.81 -3.07
CA ALA A 148 10.79 -5.35 -2.23
C ALA A 148 11.98 -6.28 -2.42
N ASP A 149 13.08 -5.77 -2.97
CA ASP A 149 14.38 -6.47 -3.20
C ASP A 149 14.29 -7.85 -3.89
N SER A 150 13.11 -8.23 -4.34
CA SER A 150 12.84 -9.52 -4.97
C SER A 150 11.91 -9.36 -6.16
N GLU A 151 11.90 -10.36 -7.03
CA GLU A 151 10.96 -10.44 -8.16
C GLU A 151 9.55 -10.90 -7.72
N VAL A 152 9.40 -11.38 -6.47
CA VAL A 152 8.09 -11.84 -5.96
C VAL A 152 7.32 -10.65 -5.41
N GLY A 153 6.13 -10.40 -5.97
CA GLY A 153 5.24 -9.34 -5.51
C GLY A 153 4.78 -9.56 -4.07
N GLN A 154 4.91 -8.54 -3.24
CA GLN A 154 4.40 -8.57 -1.85
C GLN A 154 2.88 -8.74 -1.84
N VAL A 155 2.20 -8.18 -2.84
CA VAL A 155 0.75 -8.31 -3.00
C VAL A 155 0.36 -9.75 -3.31
N VAL A 156 1.14 -10.48 -4.11
CA VAL A 156 0.86 -11.90 -4.40
C VAL A 156 0.86 -12.72 -3.11
N ALA A 157 1.90 -12.56 -2.28
CA ALA A 157 1.98 -13.24 -0.99
C ALA A 157 0.82 -12.84 -0.05
N GLN A 158 0.48 -11.56 0.00
CA GLN A 158 -0.65 -11.05 0.78
C GLN A 158 -1.99 -11.59 0.28
N GLN A 159 -2.19 -11.67 -1.03
CA GLN A 159 -3.41 -12.24 -1.61
C GLN A 159 -3.54 -13.74 -1.31
N GLU A 160 -2.45 -14.50 -1.31
CA GLU A 160 -2.45 -15.92 -0.93
C GLU A 160 -2.83 -16.09 0.56
N GLU A 161 -2.32 -15.23 1.45
CA GLU A 161 -2.71 -15.24 2.87
C GLU A 161 -4.19 -14.92 3.03
N ILE A 162 -4.70 -13.86 2.39
CA ILE A 162 -6.13 -13.49 2.39
C ILE A 162 -6.97 -14.65 1.89
N HIS A 163 -6.57 -15.28 0.77
CA HIS A 163 -7.29 -16.40 0.18
C HIS A 163 -7.37 -17.59 1.13
N SER A 164 -6.26 -17.96 1.74
CA SER A 164 -6.17 -19.04 2.72
C SER A 164 -7.07 -18.80 3.94
N LEU A 165 -6.99 -17.60 4.51
CA LEU A 165 -7.80 -17.20 5.65
C LEU A 165 -9.29 -17.15 5.31
N PHE A 166 -9.65 -16.59 4.17
CA PHE A 166 -11.04 -16.51 3.74
C PHE A 166 -11.64 -17.90 3.51
N ARG A 167 -10.89 -18.83 2.91
CA ARG A 167 -11.34 -20.21 2.70
C ARG A 167 -11.50 -20.99 4.01
N SER A 168 -10.63 -20.78 4.97
CA SER A 168 -10.61 -21.54 6.23
C SER A 168 -11.62 -21.02 7.28
N SER A 169 -11.83 -19.70 7.33
CA SER A 169 -12.59 -19.06 8.42
C SER A 169 -13.68 -18.10 7.94
N GLY A 170 -13.87 -17.99 6.63
CA GLY A 170 -14.90 -17.14 6.02
C GLY A 170 -14.66 -15.63 6.21
N PRO A 171 -15.63 -14.80 5.81
CA PRO A 171 -15.52 -13.35 5.91
C PRO A 171 -15.37 -12.85 7.36
N THR A 172 -16.07 -13.47 8.30
CA THR A 172 -16.00 -13.09 9.72
C THR A 172 -14.63 -13.41 10.32
N GLY A 173 -14.05 -14.56 9.98
CA GLY A 173 -12.71 -14.94 10.45
C GLY A 173 -11.62 -14.06 9.84
N LEU A 174 -11.71 -13.72 8.55
CA LEU A 174 -10.80 -12.79 7.91
C LEU A 174 -10.89 -11.40 8.56
N LEU A 175 -12.10 -10.89 8.80
CA LEU A 175 -12.30 -9.60 9.47
C LEU A 175 -11.68 -9.58 10.88
N ALA A 176 -11.93 -10.62 11.67
CA ALA A 176 -11.36 -10.73 13.02
C ALA A 176 -9.84 -10.74 12.99
N ARG A 177 -9.24 -11.45 12.03
CA ARG A 177 -7.78 -11.50 11.88
C ARG A 177 -7.18 -10.15 11.49
N LEU A 178 -7.83 -9.42 10.58
CA LEU A 178 -7.39 -8.06 10.23
C LEU A 178 -7.45 -7.13 11.44
N GLN A 179 -8.53 -7.17 12.23
CA GLN A 179 -8.69 -6.36 13.44
C GLN A 179 -7.62 -6.72 14.51
N GLU A 180 -7.33 -8.00 14.69
CA GLU A 180 -6.26 -8.45 15.57
C GLU A 180 -4.89 -7.87 15.15
N LYS A 181 -4.58 -7.95 13.84
CA LYS A 181 -3.34 -7.40 13.29
C LYS A 181 -3.26 -5.88 13.41
N ILE A 182 -4.36 -5.17 13.21
CA ILE A 182 -4.43 -3.72 13.42
C ILE A 182 -4.09 -3.38 14.87
N ALA A 183 -4.70 -4.08 15.83
CA ALA A 183 -4.46 -3.84 17.25
C ALA A 183 -3.02 -4.18 17.64
N GLU A 184 -2.47 -5.31 17.15
CA GLU A 184 -1.09 -5.74 17.38
C GLU A 184 -0.09 -4.70 16.87
N LEU A 185 -0.17 -4.31 15.60
CA LEU A 185 0.76 -3.39 14.95
C LEU A 185 0.67 -1.96 15.47
N SER A 186 -0.53 -1.53 15.87
CA SER A 186 -0.76 -0.16 16.38
C SER A 186 -0.61 -0.04 17.91
N GLY A 187 -0.39 -1.16 18.62
CA GLY A 187 -0.45 -1.16 20.08
C GLY A 187 -1.82 -0.75 20.63
N GLY A 188 -2.89 -0.99 19.84
CA GLY A 188 -4.27 -0.60 20.16
C GLY A 188 -4.62 0.87 19.88
N ALA A 189 -3.73 1.63 19.24
CA ALA A 189 -3.97 3.04 18.90
C ALA A 189 -4.99 3.23 17.78
N VAL A 190 -5.09 2.26 16.87
CA VAL A 190 -6.07 2.22 15.76
C VAL A 190 -7.05 1.08 16.00
N LYS A 191 -8.34 1.32 15.70
CA LYS A 191 -9.42 0.34 15.89
C LYS A 191 -10.07 -0.04 14.57
#